data_48d4f27c75c9219b528ed3cf142c75b5
#
_entry.id   48d4f27c75c9219b528ed3cf142c75b5
#
_cell.length_a   1.000
_cell.length_b   1.000
_cell.length_c   1.000
_cell.angle_alpha   90.00
_cell.angle_beta   90.00
_cell.angle_gamma   90.00
#
_symmetry.space_group_name_H-M   'P 1'
#
loop_
_entity.id
_entity.type
_entity.pdbx_description
1 polymer ?
#
loop_
_entity_poly.entity_id
_entity_poly.type
_entity_poly.pdbx_seq_one_letter_code
_entity_poly.pdbx_strand_id
1 'polypeptide(L)'
;VKFPFLILGLLTCIAASAQQPLVLLDPARGGSENGARVADRVDEKQATLTQAQRIAFLLRARGFAVEFTRDGDTDVSNDARAALANSTHPLACILLHATGTGTGIHLYTTALHPAPADATKPALWDEAQAPYADRSHMLAEELLAAFTRSRMPVFSGQTWIRPLDNMQCPAIAVEVSPQKDGTTADDNTYQGHVAEVIAGVMLSWRSRVQQMTPPPTPAPPQPTAQPATAPKVTP
;
A
#
# COMPACT_ATOMS: atom_id res chain seq x y z
N VAL A 1 45.03 34.96 37.06
CA VAL A 1 44.50 33.62 36.86
C VAL A 1 43.43 33.74 35.80
N LYS A 2 43.74 33.24 34.55
CA LYS A 2 42.79 33.23 33.42
C LYS A 2 42.15 31.82 33.34
N PHE A 3 40.84 31.73 33.51
CA PHE A 3 40.07 30.50 33.30
C PHE A 3 39.66 30.42 31.84
N PRO A 4 39.90 29.32 31.10
CA PRO A 4 39.34 29.14 29.79
C PRO A 4 37.90 28.64 29.89
N PHE A 5 36.98 29.36 29.29
CA PHE A 5 35.61 28.89 29.11
C PHE A 5 35.56 27.81 28.04
N LEU A 6 35.33 26.57 28.45
CA LEU A 6 35.09 25.42 27.56
C LEU A 6 33.63 25.46 27.08
N ILE A 7 33.40 25.91 25.85
CA ILE A 7 32.08 25.85 25.23
C ILE A 7 31.86 24.42 24.74
N LEU A 8 31.09 23.65 25.50
CA LEU A 8 30.64 22.32 25.12
C LEU A 8 29.49 22.47 24.08
N GLY A 9 29.82 22.34 22.78
CA GLY A 9 28.84 22.37 21.72
C GLY A 9 27.94 21.12 21.78
N LEU A 10 26.67 21.32 22.12
CA LEU A 10 25.64 20.29 22.09
C LEU A 10 25.27 20.02 20.62
N LEU A 11 25.81 18.94 20.02
CA LEU A 11 25.34 18.44 18.71
C LEU A 11 23.94 17.84 18.90
N THR A 12 22.90 18.60 18.60
CA THR A 12 21.56 18.06 18.49
C THR A 12 21.45 17.27 17.17
N CYS A 13 21.58 15.94 17.24
CA CYS A 13 21.18 15.04 16.16
C CYS A 13 19.67 15.17 15.96
N ILE A 14 19.23 15.93 14.94
CA ILE A 14 17.86 15.88 14.43
C ILE A 14 17.72 14.54 13.71
N ALA A 15 17.20 13.54 14.42
CA ALA A 15 16.76 12.31 13.79
C ALA A 15 15.58 12.68 12.86
N ALA A 16 15.84 12.72 11.54
CA ALA A 16 14.76 12.78 10.56
C ALA A 16 13.89 11.54 10.77
N SER A 17 12.69 11.73 11.30
CA SER A 17 11.68 10.67 11.43
C SER A 17 11.32 10.25 10.02
N ALA A 18 11.91 9.17 9.52
CA ALA A 18 11.52 8.58 8.25
C ALA A 18 10.04 8.16 8.38
N GLN A 19 9.18 8.80 7.61
CA GLN A 19 7.75 8.48 7.60
C GLN A 19 7.57 7.00 7.24
N GLN A 20 6.79 6.28 8.04
CA GLN A 20 6.52 4.87 7.77
C GLN A 20 5.79 4.73 6.42
N PRO A 21 6.22 3.81 5.54
CA PRO A 21 5.54 3.58 4.29
C PRO A 21 4.11 3.10 4.55
N LEU A 22 3.16 3.74 3.88
CA LEU A 22 1.73 3.49 4.04
C LEU A 22 1.28 2.38 3.10
N VAL A 23 0.50 1.43 3.59
CA VAL A 23 -0.25 0.45 2.79
C VAL A 23 -1.74 0.69 3.03
N LEU A 24 -2.50 0.83 1.95
CA LEU A 24 -3.96 0.89 2.01
C LEU A 24 -4.51 -0.53 1.85
N LEU A 25 -5.37 -0.93 2.78
CA LEU A 25 -6.15 -2.16 2.71
C LEU A 25 -7.62 -1.80 2.43
N ASP A 26 -8.16 -2.38 1.38
CA ASP A 26 -9.55 -2.20 0.97
C ASP A 26 -10.34 -3.51 1.15
N PRO A 27 -10.94 -3.76 2.33
CA PRO A 27 -11.83 -4.90 2.50
C PRO A 27 -13.11 -4.67 1.67
N ALA A 28 -13.32 -5.46 0.63
CA ALA A 28 -14.47 -5.34 -0.23
C ALA A 28 -15.80 -5.46 0.51
N ARG A 29 -16.86 -4.87 -0.05
CA ARG A 29 -18.22 -4.88 0.48
C ARG A 29 -18.31 -4.10 1.80
N GLY A 30 -19.39 -4.38 2.59
CA GLY A 30 -19.65 -3.72 3.87
C GLY A 30 -21.06 -3.14 3.93
N GLY A 31 -21.56 -2.92 5.14
CA GLY A 31 -22.89 -2.41 5.37
C GLY A 31 -23.97 -3.30 4.72
N SER A 32 -24.74 -2.71 3.80
CA SER A 32 -25.80 -3.39 3.06
C SER A 32 -25.29 -4.39 2.01
N GLU A 33 -24.03 -4.25 1.56
CA GLU A 33 -23.43 -5.13 0.57
C GLU A 33 -22.76 -6.34 1.25
N ASN A 34 -23.43 -7.48 1.27
CA ASN A 34 -22.88 -8.71 1.86
C ASN A 34 -21.80 -9.36 0.99
N GLY A 35 -21.88 -9.21 -0.35
CA GLY A 35 -21.00 -9.92 -1.29
C GLY A 35 -21.34 -11.40 -1.43
N ALA A 36 -20.36 -12.19 -1.80
CA ALA A 36 -20.49 -13.63 -1.96
C ALA A 36 -20.69 -14.35 -0.61
N ARG A 37 -21.40 -15.49 -0.63
CA ARG A 37 -21.40 -16.42 0.52
C ARG A 37 -20.09 -17.19 0.53
N VAL A 38 -19.29 -17.01 1.58
CA VAL A 38 -17.96 -17.64 1.74
C VAL A 38 -18.05 -18.96 2.50
N ALA A 39 -18.89 -19.00 3.52
CA ALA A 39 -19.19 -20.21 4.31
C ALA A 39 -20.64 -20.13 4.83
N ASP A 40 -21.12 -21.15 5.54
CA ASP A 40 -22.53 -21.26 5.96
C ASP A 40 -23.12 -19.98 6.58
N ARG A 41 -22.34 -19.24 7.35
CA ARG A 41 -22.77 -18.02 8.05
C ARG A 41 -21.84 -16.85 7.86
N VAL A 42 -20.95 -16.93 6.86
CA VAL A 42 -19.95 -15.90 6.61
C VAL A 42 -20.10 -15.37 5.19
N ASP A 43 -20.33 -14.09 5.10
CA ASP A 43 -20.36 -13.35 3.83
C ASP A 43 -19.00 -12.73 3.51
N GLU A 44 -18.77 -12.35 2.25
CA GLU A 44 -17.53 -11.74 1.77
C GLU A 44 -17.11 -10.56 2.66
N LYS A 45 -18.05 -9.69 3.05
CA LYS A 45 -17.74 -8.51 3.86
C LYS A 45 -17.07 -8.83 5.21
N GLN A 46 -17.44 -9.94 5.86
CA GLN A 46 -16.83 -10.38 7.13
C GLN A 46 -15.46 -11.01 6.87
N ALA A 47 -15.37 -11.90 5.88
CA ALA A 47 -14.12 -12.58 5.55
C ALA A 47 -13.03 -11.60 5.15
N THR A 48 -13.36 -10.60 4.32
CA THR A 48 -12.41 -9.59 3.84
C THR A 48 -11.95 -8.64 4.95
N LEU A 49 -12.86 -8.23 5.84
CA LEU A 49 -12.48 -7.39 6.99
C LEU A 49 -11.54 -8.14 7.93
N THR A 50 -11.86 -9.40 8.26
CA THR A 50 -10.98 -10.25 9.09
C THR A 50 -9.62 -10.44 8.45
N GLN A 51 -9.57 -10.72 7.14
CA GLN A 51 -8.33 -10.86 6.40
C GLN A 51 -7.50 -9.56 6.43
N ALA A 52 -8.14 -8.41 6.20
CA ALA A 52 -7.49 -7.11 6.25
C ALA A 52 -6.88 -6.82 7.64
N GLN A 53 -7.61 -7.12 8.71
CA GLN A 53 -7.12 -6.93 10.09
C GLN A 53 -5.88 -7.78 10.38
N ARG A 54 -5.83 -9.04 9.88
CA ARG A 54 -4.66 -9.92 10.00
C ARG A 54 -3.45 -9.37 9.25
N ILE A 55 -3.65 -8.95 8.01
CA ILE A 55 -2.59 -8.33 7.20
C ILE A 55 -2.08 -7.06 7.90
N ALA A 56 -2.97 -6.20 8.38
CA ALA A 56 -2.61 -4.97 9.07
C ALA A 56 -1.77 -5.22 10.32
N PHE A 57 -2.15 -6.22 11.13
CA PHE A 57 -1.36 -6.60 12.30
C PHE A 57 0.08 -6.95 11.93
N LEU A 58 0.27 -7.77 10.89
CA LEU A 58 1.60 -8.18 10.43
C LEU A 58 2.39 -7.03 9.79
N LEU A 59 1.73 -6.17 9.02
CA LEU A 59 2.36 -5.00 8.40
C LEU A 59 2.83 -3.99 9.44
N ARG A 60 1.99 -3.68 10.44
CA ARG A 60 2.37 -2.77 11.54
C ARG A 60 3.55 -3.30 12.33
N ALA A 61 3.58 -4.61 12.62
CA ALA A 61 4.73 -5.26 13.26
C ALA A 61 6.02 -5.18 12.43
N ARG A 62 5.92 -4.99 11.10
CA ARG A 62 7.02 -4.84 10.14
C ARG A 62 7.35 -3.38 9.81
N GLY A 63 6.80 -2.42 10.53
CA GLY A 63 7.12 -1.00 10.40
C GLY A 63 6.40 -0.28 9.26
N PHE A 64 5.22 -0.76 8.85
CA PHE A 64 4.32 -0.05 7.94
C PHE A 64 3.24 0.70 8.70
N ALA A 65 2.87 1.88 8.20
CA ALA A 65 1.57 2.46 8.47
C ALA A 65 0.51 1.72 7.66
N VAL A 66 -0.69 1.56 8.22
CA VAL A 66 -1.80 0.89 7.53
C VAL A 66 -3.06 1.70 7.69
N GLU A 67 -3.67 2.03 6.55
CA GLU A 67 -4.96 2.67 6.43
C GLU A 67 -5.98 1.67 5.88
N PHE A 68 -7.25 1.82 6.27
CA PHE A 68 -8.34 0.99 5.80
C PHE A 68 -9.38 1.86 5.09
N THR A 69 -9.96 1.36 4.00
CA THR A 69 -11.15 2.02 3.41
C THR A 69 -12.38 1.87 4.29
N ARG A 70 -12.46 0.78 5.05
CA ARG A 70 -13.38 0.57 6.17
C ARG A 70 -12.74 -0.32 7.23
N ASP A 71 -12.95 0.00 8.48
CA ASP A 71 -12.47 -0.78 9.64
C ASP A 71 -13.61 -1.49 10.41
N GLY A 72 -14.85 -1.31 9.93
CA GLY A 72 -16.07 -1.89 10.44
C GLY A 72 -17.02 -2.36 9.34
N ASP A 73 -18.22 -2.80 9.73
CA ASP A 73 -19.30 -3.18 8.80
C ASP A 73 -20.09 -1.94 8.38
N THR A 74 -19.50 -1.14 7.49
CA THR A 74 -20.06 0.13 7.00
C THR A 74 -20.12 0.16 5.48
N ASP A 75 -21.11 0.88 4.93
CA ASP A 75 -21.21 1.15 3.50
C ASP A 75 -20.14 2.17 3.10
N VAL A 76 -19.29 1.80 2.12
CA VAL A 76 -18.30 2.70 1.53
C VAL A 76 -18.35 2.57 0.02
N SER A 77 -18.66 3.65 -0.67
CA SER A 77 -18.74 3.66 -2.13
C SER A 77 -17.37 3.45 -2.78
N ASN A 78 -17.34 2.95 -4.01
CA ASN A 78 -16.10 2.81 -4.79
C ASN A 78 -15.36 4.15 -4.93
N ASP A 79 -16.09 5.25 -5.13
CA ASP A 79 -15.50 6.58 -5.24
C ASP A 79 -14.85 7.03 -3.93
N ALA A 80 -15.46 6.75 -2.78
CA ALA A 80 -14.85 7.06 -1.47
C ALA A 80 -13.59 6.23 -1.21
N ARG A 81 -13.58 4.94 -1.60
CA ARG A 81 -12.40 4.07 -1.52
C ARG A 81 -11.25 4.62 -2.36
N ALA A 82 -11.52 4.97 -3.62
CA ALA A 82 -10.52 5.56 -4.51
C ALA A 82 -10.06 6.95 -4.02
N ALA A 83 -10.98 7.80 -3.54
CA ALA A 83 -10.62 9.11 -3.01
C ALA A 83 -9.66 9.01 -1.80
N LEU A 84 -9.88 8.05 -0.90
CA LEU A 84 -8.97 7.81 0.23
C LEU A 84 -7.58 7.39 -0.28
N ALA A 85 -7.51 6.43 -1.22
CA ALA A 85 -6.25 6.01 -1.82
C ALA A 85 -5.50 7.19 -2.45
N ASN A 86 -6.21 8.03 -3.19
CA ASN A 86 -5.63 9.14 -3.94
C ASN A 86 -5.17 10.29 -3.03
N SER A 87 -5.81 10.49 -1.87
CA SER A 87 -5.41 11.51 -0.91
C SER A 87 -4.25 11.10 0.01
N THR A 88 -4.08 9.80 0.25
CA THR A 88 -3.07 9.28 1.17
C THR A 88 -1.79 8.81 0.49
N HIS A 89 -1.79 8.65 -0.83
CA HIS A 89 -0.64 8.25 -1.65
C HIS A 89 0.11 7.02 -1.10
N PRO A 90 -0.55 5.88 -0.91
CA PRO A 90 0.09 4.72 -0.31
C PRO A 90 1.13 4.08 -1.23
N LEU A 91 2.08 3.38 -0.62
CA LEU A 91 3.08 2.56 -1.30
C LEU A 91 2.45 1.46 -2.16
N ALA A 92 1.32 0.94 -1.70
CA ALA A 92 0.49 -0.02 -2.40
C ALA A 92 -0.94 0.01 -1.86
N CYS A 93 -1.90 -0.29 -2.76
CA CYS A 93 -3.31 -0.49 -2.46
C CYS A 93 -3.64 -1.98 -2.67
N ILE A 94 -4.14 -2.66 -1.63
CA ILE A 94 -4.50 -4.08 -1.67
C ILE A 94 -6.00 -4.20 -1.43
N LEU A 95 -6.72 -4.54 -2.48
CA LEU A 95 -8.16 -4.78 -2.44
C LEU A 95 -8.38 -6.27 -2.12
N LEU A 96 -9.17 -6.54 -1.11
CA LEU A 96 -9.40 -7.89 -0.62
C LEU A 96 -10.81 -8.33 -0.95
N HIS A 97 -10.92 -9.42 -1.67
CA HIS A 97 -12.15 -10.12 -2.02
C HIS A 97 -12.13 -11.55 -1.48
N ALA A 98 -13.29 -12.14 -1.34
CA ALA A 98 -13.42 -13.54 -0.93
C ALA A 98 -14.65 -14.18 -1.56
N THR A 99 -14.54 -15.46 -1.91
CA THR A 99 -15.64 -16.24 -2.48
C THR A 99 -15.69 -17.65 -1.88
N GLY A 100 -16.87 -18.27 -1.90
CA GLY A 100 -17.06 -19.66 -1.49
C GLY A 100 -16.85 -20.65 -2.63
N THR A 101 -16.51 -20.20 -3.84
CA THR A 101 -16.35 -21.04 -5.04
C THR A 101 -14.97 -20.87 -5.65
N GLY A 102 -14.59 -21.76 -6.53
CA GLY A 102 -13.24 -21.74 -7.12
C GLY A 102 -12.19 -22.34 -6.20
N THR A 103 -10.92 -22.08 -6.47
CA THR A 103 -9.80 -22.63 -5.70
C THR A 103 -8.62 -21.68 -5.69
N GLY A 104 -8.03 -21.44 -4.52
CA GLY A 104 -6.77 -20.72 -4.34
C GLY A 104 -6.90 -19.20 -4.32
N ILE A 105 -5.82 -18.55 -4.74
CA ILE A 105 -5.70 -17.09 -4.74
C ILE A 105 -5.78 -16.58 -6.18
N HIS A 106 -6.61 -15.58 -6.40
CA HIS A 106 -6.69 -14.92 -7.70
C HIS A 106 -6.21 -13.47 -7.55
N LEU A 107 -5.22 -13.11 -8.33
CA LEU A 107 -4.58 -11.80 -8.36
C LEU A 107 -5.02 -11.05 -9.61
N TYR A 108 -5.64 -9.90 -9.41
CA TYR A 108 -6.09 -9.08 -10.55
C TYR A 108 -5.47 -7.69 -10.50
N THR A 109 -4.95 -7.25 -11.64
CA THR A 109 -4.52 -5.88 -11.87
C THR A 109 -5.41 -5.23 -12.92
N THR A 110 -5.25 -3.94 -13.12
CA THR A 110 -5.97 -3.21 -14.15
C THR A 110 -5.71 -3.77 -15.55
N ALA A 111 -6.73 -3.74 -16.41
CA ALA A 111 -6.59 -3.98 -17.84
C ALA A 111 -6.25 -2.69 -18.62
N LEU A 112 -6.09 -1.55 -17.95
CA LEU A 112 -5.61 -0.31 -18.55
C LEU A 112 -4.18 -0.47 -19.06
N HIS A 113 -3.91 0.08 -20.23
CA HIS A 113 -2.54 0.18 -20.74
C HIS A 113 -1.76 1.19 -19.91
N PRO A 114 -0.46 0.93 -19.64
CA PRO A 114 0.40 1.90 -18.97
C PRO A 114 0.39 3.24 -19.70
N ALA A 115 0.30 4.34 -18.94
CA ALA A 115 0.41 5.66 -19.51
C ALA A 115 1.85 5.91 -20.01
N PRO A 116 2.04 6.61 -21.12
CA PRO A 116 3.37 7.03 -21.56
C PRO A 116 4.10 7.82 -20.45
N ALA A 117 5.41 7.60 -20.31
CA ALA A 117 6.23 8.26 -19.30
C ALA A 117 6.27 9.80 -19.43
N ASP A 118 5.97 10.32 -20.61
CA ASP A 118 5.91 11.75 -20.96
C ASP A 118 4.49 12.31 -20.99
N ALA A 119 3.52 11.58 -20.43
CA ALA A 119 2.14 12.05 -20.37
C ALA A 119 2.04 13.37 -19.61
N THR A 120 1.76 14.45 -20.33
CA THR A 120 1.67 15.82 -19.77
C THR A 120 0.25 16.14 -19.27
N LYS A 121 -0.74 15.31 -19.62
CA LYS A 121 -2.14 15.49 -19.22
C LYS A 121 -2.44 14.61 -18.02
N PRO A 122 -3.18 15.12 -17.02
CA PRO A 122 -3.72 14.28 -15.95
C PRO A 122 -4.55 13.14 -16.53
N ALA A 123 -4.42 11.94 -15.98
CA ALA A 123 -5.28 10.82 -16.33
C ALA A 123 -6.74 11.15 -16.00
N LEU A 124 -7.66 10.67 -16.83
CA LEU A 124 -9.08 10.73 -16.52
C LEU A 124 -9.40 9.87 -15.30
N TRP A 125 -10.52 10.14 -14.64
CA TRP A 125 -10.94 9.36 -13.47
C TRP A 125 -10.97 7.85 -13.72
N ASP A 126 -11.50 7.43 -14.85
CA ASP A 126 -11.60 6.03 -15.24
C ASP A 126 -10.26 5.42 -15.74
N GLU A 127 -9.22 6.24 -15.87
CA GLU A 127 -7.87 5.87 -16.30
C GLU A 127 -6.82 6.20 -15.23
N ALA A 128 -7.26 6.51 -14.03
CA ALA A 128 -6.36 6.97 -12.95
C ALA A 128 -5.28 5.94 -12.60
N GLN A 129 -5.53 4.66 -12.85
CA GLN A 129 -4.57 3.58 -12.63
C GLN A 129 -3.49 3.48 -13.73
N ALA A 130 -3.71 4.04 -14.94
CA ALA A 130 -2.80 3.89 -16.07
C ALA A 130 -1.33 4.30 -15.76
N PRO A 131 -1.02 5.39 -15.03
CA PRO A 131 0.35 5.74 -14.62
C PRO A 131 0.99 4.75 -13.64
N TYR A 132 0.19 3.90 -13.02
CA TYR A 132 0.62 2.95 -11.99
C TYR A 132 0.57 1.49 -12.49
N ALA A 133 0.03 1.23 -13.68
CA ALA A 133 -0.23 -0.10 -14.21
C ALA A 133 1.03 -1.00 -14.19
N ASP A 134 2.17 -0.51 -14.66
CA ASP A 134 3.42 -1.27 -14.63
C ASP A 134 3.83 -1.67 -13.21
N ARG A 135 3.71 -0.75 -12.25
CA ARG A 135 4.03 -1.06 -10.85
C ARG A 135 3.03 -2.04 -10.24
N SER A 136 1.76 -1.95 -10.62
CA SER A 136 0.73 -2.90 -10.21
C SER A 136 1.02 -4.30 -10.74
N HIS A 137 1.44 -4.42 -12.01
CA HIS A 137 1.86 -5.69 -12.60
C HIS A 137 3.09 -6.27 -11.89
N MET A 138 4.11 -5.45 -11.61
CA MET A 138 5.30 -5.89 -10.86
C MET A 138 4.94 -6.39 -9.45
N LEU A 139 4.03 -5.71 -8.75
CA LEU A 139 3.55 -6.16 -7.43
C LEU A 139 2.80 -7.49 -7.54
N ALA A 140 1.97 -7.66 -8.57
CA ALA A 140 1.27 -8.92 -8.83
C ALA A 140 2.23 -10.08 -9.11
N GLU A 141 3.30 -9.84 -9.87
CA GLU A 141 4.34 -10.86 -10.14
C GLU A 141 5.07 -11.28 -8.85
N GLU A 142 5.39 -10.33 -7.96
CA GLU A 142 6.00 -10.66 -6.66
C GLU A 142 5.07 -11.51 -5.79
N LEU A 143 3.77 -11.16 -5.74
CA LEU A 143 2.77 -11.92 -5.01
C LEU A 143 2.57 -13.31 -5.63
N LEU A 144 2.44 -13.41 -6.95
CA LEU A 144 2.33 -14.68 -7.68
C LEU A 144 3.49 -15.61 -7.34
N ALA A 145 4.71 -15.10 -7.42
CA ALA A 145 5.90 -15.87 -7.09
C ALA A 145 5.94 -16.29 -5.60
N ALA A 146 5.49 -15.41 -4.69
CA ALA A 146 5.48 -15.71 -3.26
C ALA A 146 4.43 -16.76 -2.89
N PHE A 147 3.21 -16.67 -3.41
CA PHE A 147 2.17 -17.68 -3.21
C PHE A 147 2.57 -19.03 -3.81
N THR A 148 3.18 -19.02 -5.00
CA THR A 148 3.71 -20.24 -5.63
C THR A 148 4.78 -20.90 -4.76
N ARG A 149 5.74 -20.16 -4.22
CA ARG A 149 6.75 -20.69 -3.30
C ARG A 149 6.14 -21.26 -2.02
N SER A 150 5.04 -20.66 -1.56
CA SER A 150 4.26 -21.14 -0.40
C SER A 150 3.36 -22.32 -0.72
N ARG A 151 3.42 -22.86 -1.95
CA ARG A 151 2.60 -23.99 -2.44
C ARG A 151 1.10 -23.74 -2.34
N MET A 152 0.69 -22.50 -2.46
CA MET A 152 -0.71 -22.10 -2.55
C MET A 152 -1.10 -22.02 -4.03
N PRO A 153 -2.22 -22.62 -4.45
CA PRO A 153 -2.74 -22.42 -5.81
C PRO A 153 -2.96 -20.92 -6.03
N VAL A 154 -2.38 -20.37 -7.09
CA VAL A 154 -2.47 -18.95 -7.39
C VAL A 154 -2.58 -18.72 -8.88
N PHE A 155 -3.42 -17.77 -9.26
CA PHE A 155 -3.70 -17.36 -10.63
C PHE A 155 -3.56 -15.84 -10.73
N SER A 156 -3.13 -15.34 -11.87
CA SER A 156 -3.01 -13.91 -12.14
C SER A 156 -3.71 -13.54 -13.43
N GLY A 157 -4.34 -12.38 -13.45
CA GLY A 157 -5.06 -11.87 -14.61
C GLY A 157 -5.17 -10.35 -14.58
N GLN A 158 -5.68 -9.79 -15.67
CA GLN A 158 -5.99 -8.38 -15.83
C GLN A 158 -7.48 -8.23 -16.10
N THR A 159 -8.11 -7.25 -15.46
CA THR A 159 -9.53 -6.99 -15.65
C THR A 159 -9.87 -5.54 -15.33
N TRP A 160 -11.05 -5.11 -15.74
CA TRP A 160 -11.61 -3.84 -15.33
C TRP A 160 -12.29 -4.01 -13.97
N ILE A 161 -11.78 -3.32 -12.96
CA ILE A 161 -12.27 -3.45 -11.58
C ILE A 161 -12.37 -2.08 -10.91
N ARG A 162 -13.53 -1.74 -10.37
CA ARG A 162 -13.70 -0.60 -9.47
C ARG A 162 -13.66 -1.08 -8.02
N PRO A 163 -13.01 -0.31 -7.12
CA PRO A 163 -12.39 1.02 -7.31
C PRO A 163 -10.94 1.00 -7.84
N LEU A 164 -10.34 -0.15 -8.14
CA LEU A 164 -8.93 -0.29 -8.49
C LEU A 164 -8.52 0.65 -9.64
N ASP A 165 -9.30 0.69 -10.73
CA ASP A 165 -9.00 1.50 -11.92
C ASP A 165 -9.02 3.01 -11.65
N ASN A 166 -9.63 3.43 -10.54
CA ASN A 166 -9.71 4.82 -10.11
C ASN A 166 -8.64 5.22 -9.08
N MET A 167 -7.78 4.26 -8.64
CA MET A 167 -6.76 4.50 -7.61
C MET A 167 -5.43 4.96 -8.20
N GLN A 168 -4.82 6.00 -7.61
CA GLN A 168 -3.52 6.56 -7.97
C GLN A 168 -2.40 5.99 -7.10
N CYS A 169 -2.28 4.68 -7.08
CA CYS A 169 -1.26 3.92 -6.35
C CYS A 169 -1.00 2.59 -7.07
N PRO A 170 0.14 1.92 -6.89
CA PRO A 170 0.27 0.53 -7.27
C PRO A 170 -0.82 -0.29 -6.60
N ALA A 171 -1.75 -0.88 -7.37
CA ALA A 171 -2.96 -1.51 -6.85
C ALA A 171 -3.14 -2.95 -7.35
N ILE A 172 -3.62 -3.80 -6.46
CA ILE A 172 -3.92 -5.19 -6.77
C ILE A 172 -5.18 -5.65 -6.03
N ALA A 173 -6.05 -6.37 -6.72
CA ALA A 173 -7.12 -7.10 -6.08
C ALA A 173 -6.68 -8.55 -5.82
N VAL A 174 -6.86 -8.99 -4.58
CA VAL A 174 -6.55 -10.34 -4.09
C VAL A 174 -7.86 -10.99 -3.71
N GLU A 175 -8.32 -11.91 -4.52
CA GLU A 175 -9.51 -12.72 -4.22
C GLU A 175 -9.07 -14.05 -3.61
N VAL A 176 -9.59 -14.33 -2.42
CA VAL A 176 -9.34 -15.57 -1.68
C VAL A 176 -10.53 -16.52 -1.92
N SER A 177 -10.26 -17.63 -2.61
CA SER A 177 -11.18 -18.74 -2.80
C SER A 177 -10.80 -19.89 -1.86
N PRO A 178 -11.63 -20.93 -1.69
CA PRO A 178 -11.25 -22.13 -0.94
C PRO A 178 -9.88 -22.66 -1.37
N GLN A 179 -9.04 -23.08 -0.44
CA GLN A 179 -7.72 -23.63 -0.80
C GLN A 179 -7.85 -25.00 -1.49
N LYS A 180 -8.80 -25.80 -1.06
CA LYS A 180 -9.12 -27.16 -1.56
C LYS A 180 -10.52 -27.54 -1.12
N ASP A 181 -11.01 -28.66 -1.59
CA ASP A 181 -12.29 -29.21 -1.14
C ASP A 181 -12.39 -29.32 0.39
N GLY A 182 -13.48 -28.83 0.95
CA GLY A 182 -13.74 -28.79 2.39
C GLY A 182 -13.05 -27.68 3.16
N THR A 183 -12.24 -26.82 2.50
CA THR A 183 -11.69 -25.59 3.11
C THR A 183 -12.53 -24.38 2.66
N THR A 184 -12.69 -23.41 3.53
CA THR A 184 -13.37 -22.14 3.18
C THR A 184 -12.38 -20.98 3.15
N ALA A 185 -12.69 -19.91 2.45
CA ALA A 185 -11.83 -18.73 2.37
C ALA A 185 -11.73 -17.97 3.72
N ASP A 186 -12.58 -18.24 4.68
CA ASP A 186 -12.53 -17.71 6.04
C ASP A 186 -11.82 -18.62 7.05
N ASP A 187 -11.27 -19.78 6.60
CA ASP A 187 -10.47 -20.65 7.49
C ASP A 187 -9.32 -19.90 8.12
N ASN A 188 -9.21 -19.98 9.43
CA ASN A 188 -8.25 -19.22 10.23
C ASN A 188 -6.79 -19.45 9.84
N THR A 189 -6.42 -20.71 9.60
CA THR A 189 -5.05 -21.08 9.25
C THR A 189 -4.73 -20.61 7.84
N TYR A 190 -5.66 -20.81 6.93
CA TYR A 190 -5.50 -20.36 5.54
C TYR A 190 -5.38 -18.84 5.43
N GLN A 191 -6.28 -18.09 6.09
CA GLN A 191 -6.18 -16.63 6.15
C GLN A 191 -4.86 -16.15 6.79
N GLY A 192 -4.38 -16.85 7.81
CA GLY A 192 -3.08 -16.57 8.42
C GLY A 192 -1.93 -16.73 7.43
N HIS A 193 -1.92 -17.81 6.66
CA HIS A 193 -0.90 -18.03 5.63
C HIS A 193 -0.97 -16.98 4.50
N VAL A 194 -2.17 -16.63 4.04
CA VAL A 194 -2.36 -15.55 3.06
C VAL A 194 -1.80 -14.23 3.57
N ALA A 195 -2.11 -13.87 4.83
CA ALA A 195 -1.63 -12.64 5.43
C ALA A 195 -0.10 -12.61 5.55
N GLU A 196 0.54 -13.72 5.94
CA GLU A 196 2.00 -13.83 6.03
C GLU A 196 2.67 -13.64 4.67
N VAL A 197 2.14 -14.24 3.61
CA VAL A 197 2.68 -14.09 2.25
C VAL A 197 2.59 -12.63 1.81
N ILE A 198 1.42 -12.01 1.94
CA ILE A 198 1.21 -10.61 1.54
C ILE A 198 2.15 -9.69 2.32
N ALA A 199 2.20 -9.83 3.65
CA ALA A 199 3.04 -8.98 4.48
C ALA A 199 4.55 -9.19 4.23
N GLY A 200 4.95 -10.42 3.85
CA GLY A 200 6.32 -10.72 3.41
C GLY A 200 6.68 -10.03 2.10
N VAL A 201 5.78 -10.06 1.11
CA VAL A 201 5.98 -9.37 -0.17
C VAL A 201 6.07 -7.86 0.01
N MET A 202 5.29 -7.27 0.92
CA MET A 202 5.36 -5.82 1.16
C MET A 202 6.73 -5.36 1.67
N LEU A 203 7.50 -6.20 2.36
CA LEU A 203 8.89 -5.89 2.74
C LEU A 203 9.80 -5.78 1.51
N SER A 204 9.75 -6.74 0.59
CA SER A 204 10.54 -6.69 -0.65
C SER A 204 10.08 -5.54 -1.55
N TRP A 205 8.78 -5.33 -1.65
CA TRP A 205 8.19 -4.23 -2.40
C TRP A 205 8.67 -2.86 -1.93
N ARG A 206 8.69 -2.62 -0.62
CA ARG A 206 9.25 -1.39 -0.05
C ARG A 206 10.68 -1.14 -0.51
N SER A 207 11.52 -2.17 -0.42
CA SER A 207 12.92 -2.06 -0.84
C SER A 207 13.06 -1.80 -2.34
N ARG A 208 12.22 -2.44 -3.15
CA ARG A 208 12.19 -2.23 -4.61
C ARG A 208 11.76 -0.81 -4.97
N VAL A 209 10.69 -0.28 -4.36
CA VAL A 209 10.23 1.09 -4.63
C VAL A 209 11.29 2.12 -4.22
N GLN A 210 11.98 1.90 -3.10
CA GLN A 210 13.09 2.76 -2.69
C GLN A 210 14.23 2.78 -3.73
N GLN A 211 14.53 1.65 -4.36
CA GLN A 211 15.53 1.56 -5.42
C GLN A 211 15.10 2.23 -6.73
N MET A 212 13.80 2.22 -7.04
CA MET A 212 13.24 2.88 -8.22
C MET A 212 13.13 4.40 -8.06
N THR A 213 13.10 4.90 -6.82
CA THR A 213 13.02 6.34 -6.55
C THR A 213 14.43 6.92 -6.52
N PRO A 214 14.79 7.89 -7.41
CA PRO A 214 16.10 8.51 -7.35
C PRO A 214 16.36 9.13 -5.97
N PRO A 215 17.59 9.10 -5.46
CA PRO A 215 17.92 9.80 -4.23
C PRO A 215 17.54 11.29 -4.38
N PRO A 216 17.05 11.92 -3.29
CA PRO A 216 16.71 13.34 -3.35
C PRO A 216 17.94 14.12 -3.78
N THR A 217 17.79 14.99 -4.80
CA THR A 217 18.85 15.88 -5.22
C THR A 217 19.32 16.72 -4.02
N PRO A 218 20.60 16.75 -3.70
CA PRO A 218 21.10 17.58 -2.61
C PRO A 218 20.58 19.01 -2.77
N ALA A 219 20.00 19.56 -1.70
CA ALA A 219 19.56 20.95 -1.72
C ALA A 219 20.75 21.85 -2.11
N PRO A 220 20.56 22.85 -3.00
CA PRO A 220 21.62 23.80 -3.32
C PRO A 220 22.15 24.41 -2.02
N PRO A 221 23.47 24.62 -1.90
CA PRO A 221 24.06 25.19 -0.71
C PRO A 221 23.34 26.52 -0.40
N GLN A 222 22.80 26.61 0.80
CA GLN A 222 22.20 27.88 1.24
C GLN A 222 23.27 28.96 1.21
N PRO A 223 22.98 30.15 0.66
CA PRO A 223 23.89 31.25 0.72
C PRO A 223 24.30 31.50 2.18
N THR A 224 25.58 31.37 2.47
CA THR A 224 26.12 31.75 3.78
C THR A 224 25.75 33.21 4.01
N ALA A 225 24.97 33.47 5.07
CA ALA A 225 24.62 34.81 5.47
C ALA A 225 25.94 35.60 5.66
N GLN A 226 26.16 36.60 4.81
CA GLN A 226 27.27 37.54 5.01
C GLN A 226 27.13 38.21 6.36
N PRO A 227 28.20 38.29 7.18
CA PRO A 227 28.16 39.03 8.41
C PRO A 227 27.74 40.48 8.14
N ALA A 228 26.72 40.93 8.83
CA ALA A 228 26.30 42.33 8.76
C ALA A 228 27.48 43.24 9.10
N THR A 229 27.86 44.06 8.17
CA THR A 229 28.87 45.12 8.39
C THR A 229 28.36 46.08 9.47
N ALA A 230 29.12 46.23 10.56
CA ALA A 230 28.83 47.14 11.63
C ALA A 230 28.76 48.61 11.12
N PRO A 231 27.83 49.43 11.63
CA PRO A 231 27.74 50.84 11.24
C PRO A 231 29.01 51.58 11.65
N LYS A 232 29.62 52.30 10.66
CA LYS A 232 30.74 53.20 10.90
C LYS A 232 30.22 54.39 11.74
N VAL A 233 30.70 54.51 12.95
CA VAL A 233 30.52 55.73 13.76
C VAL A 233 31.54 56.77 13.24
N THR A 234 31.03 57.89 12.73
CA THR A 234 31.84 59.05 12.32
C THR A 234 31.86 60.03 13.53
N PRO A 235 33.01 60.67 13.79
CA PRO A 235 33.22 61.58 14.93
C PRO A 235 32.42 62.87 14.85
#